data_46eca6fc116c510604d48051b248263d
#
_entry.id   46eca6fc116c510604d48051b248263d
#
_cell.length_a   1.000
_cell.length_b   1.000
_cell.length_c   1.000
_cell.angle_alpha   90.00
_cell.angle_beta   90.00
_cell.angle_gamma   90.00
#
_symmetry.space_group_name_H-M   'P 1'
#
loop_
_entity.id
_entity.type
_entity.pdbx_description
1 polymer ?
#
loop_
_entity_poly.entity_id
_entity_poly.type
_entity_poly.pdbx_seq_one_letter_code
_entity_poly.pdbx_strand_id
1 'polypeptide(L)'
;MTKQKPSEDAKKQPAPDAVGAEPVGGEPGGDQHGKPGTVQQPAEQSPAGQPSQTAQASAAAEEQLAQLRQELEEMKDRALRAAAELDNYRKRAQRELQDALRYANMPLLRDLLPVLDNVGRALDSAEKIPNAGPLVEGIKLVAQQLEGVLAKHHCEPIDALHSPFDPNLHEAVMQQPSADHPPNTVLAVVQRGYRLHDRVVRPSQVIVASAPSQDSSAADQDRADDGNKPAADPTSG
;
A
#
# COMPACT_ATOMS: atom_id res chain seq x y z
N MET A 1 -33.13 42.47 -10.85
CA MET A 1 -33.64 42.04 -12.17
C MET A 1 -32.44 41.57 -12.96
N THR A 2 -32.18 40.33 -13.10
CA THR A 2 -32.68 39.35 -14.02
C THR A 2 -32.20 37.95 -13.54
N LYS A 3 -33.16 37.07 -13.31
CA LYS A 3 -32.95 35.65 -13.02
C LYS A 3 -32.48 34.95 -14.31
N GLN A 4 -31.41 34.17 -14.26
CA GLN A 4 -31.12 33.15 -15.24
C GLN A 4 -31.09 31.77 -14.57
N LYS A 5 -31.95 30.90 -15.07
CA LYS A 5 -32.25 29.53 -14.70
C LYS A 5 -31.23 28.60 -15.38
N PRO A 6 -30.68 27.58 -14.73
CA PRO A 6 -29.85 26.57 -15.44
C PRO A 6 -30.76 25.53 -16.10
N SER A 7 -30.51 25.27 -17.36
CA SER A 7 -31.10 24.22 -18.18
C SER A 7 -30.54 22.84 -17.80
N GLU A 8 -31.47 21.95 -17.48
CA GLU A 8 -31.31 20.49 -17.45
C GLU A 8 -31.08 19.97 -18.88
N ASP A 9 -29.96 19.31 -19.08
CA ASP A 9 -29.80 18.38 -20.20
C ASP A 9 -29.28 17.04 -19.64
N ALA A 10 -30.26 16.19 -19.32
CA ALA A 10 -30.05 14.80 -18.96
C ALA A 10 -29.76 14.00 -20.22
N LYS A 11 -28.51 13.69 -20.49
CA LYS A 11 -28.08 12.78 -21.55
C LYS A 11 -28.20 11.33 -21.08
N LYS A 12 -29.34 10.75 -21.45
CA LYS A 12 -29.77 9.36 -21.35
C LYS A 12 -28.75 8.44 -22.05
N GLN A 13 -28.07 7.59 -21.30
CA GLN A 13 -27.30 6.49 -21.86
C GLN A 13 -28.21 5.32 -22.16
N PRO A 14 -28.11 4.64 -23.34
CA PRO A 14 -28.85 3.42 -23.61
C PRO A 14 -28.20 2.21 -22.91
N ALA A 15 -29.02 1.36 -22.34
CA ALA A 15 -28.69 0.06 -21.80
C ALA A 15 -28.33 -0.92 -22.94
N PRO A 16 -27.43 -1.90 -22.69
CA PRO A 16 -27.16 -2.96 -23.66
C PRO A 16 -28.28 -4.00 -23.64
N ASP A 17 -28.71 -4.36 -24.86
CA ASP A 17 -29.71 -5.34 -25.18
C ASP A 17 -29.47 -6.71 -24.56
N ALA A 18 -30.50 -7.21 -23.93
CA ALA A 18 -30.63 -8.60 -23.52
C ALA A 18 -30.99 -9.44 -24.79
N VAL A 19 -30.06 -10.32 -25.18
CA VAL A 19 -30.33 -11.32 -26.22
C VAL A 19 -31.19 -12.44 -25.60
N GLY A 20 -32.44 -12.51 -26.04
CA GLY A 20 -33.43 -13.50 -25.64
C GLY A 20 -33.05 -14.90 -26.10
N ALA A 21 -33.15 -15.86 -25.20
CA ALA A 21 -33.23 -17.28 -25.51
C ALA A 21 -34.68 -17.63 -25.84
N GLU A 22 -34.93 -18.02 -27.06
CA GLU A 22 -36.20 -18.70 -27.44
C GLU A 22 -36.06 -20.21 -27.22
N PRO A 23 -37.04 -20.86 -26.62
CA PRO A 23 -37.14 -22.31 -26.58
C PRO A 23 -38.01 -22.80 -27.76
N VAL A 24 -37.44 -23.59 -28.63
CA VAL A 24 -38.21 -24.33 -29.63
C VAL A 24 -38.71 -25.64 -28.99
N GLY A 25 -39.97 -25.63 -28.61
CA GLY A 25 -40.74 -26.83 -28.34
C GLY A 25 -41.46 -27.28 -29.61
N GLY A 26 -41.48 -28.54 -29.86
CA GLY A 26 -42.23 -29.16 -30.94
C GLY A 26 -42.31 -30.67 -30.79
N GLU A 27 -43.28 -31.12 -30.05
CA GLU A 27 -43.93 -32.45 -30.19
C GLU A 27 -45.23 -32.25 -30.94
N PRO A 28 -45.98 -33.31 -31.19
CA PRO A 28 -45.76 -34.70 -31.63
C PRO A 28 -46.77 -35.14 -32.72
N GLY A 29 -46.76 -36.39 -33.02
CA GLY A 29 -47.99 -37.05 -33.44
C GLY A 29 -47.95 -37.78 -34.79
N GLY A 30 -48.29 -39.04 -34.71
CA GLY A 30 -48.75 -39.76 -35.86
C GLY A 30 -48.55 -41.26 -35.78
N ASP A 31 -49.42 -41.91 -35.04
CA ASP A 31 -49.71 -43.34 -35.17
C ASP A 31 -50.02 -43.71 -36.61
N GLN A 32 -49.53 -44.86 -37.09
CA GLN A 32 -50.40 -45.82 -37.81
C GLN A 32 -49.78 -47.19 -37.93
N HIS A 33 -50.59 -48.11 -37.53
CA HIS A 33 -50.66 -49.56 -37.65
C HIS A 33 -50.21 -50.15 -38.99
N GLY A 34 -49.55 -51.32 -38.93
CA GLY A 34 -49.41 -52.24 -40.08
C GLY A 34 -48.74 -53.53 -39.61
N LYS A 35 -49.55 -54.53 -39.27
CA LYS A 35 -49.20 -55.97 -39.06
C LYS A 35 -49.24 -56.70 -40.40
N PRO A 36 -48.96 -58.05 -40.40
CA PRO A 36 -47.63 -58.68 -40.43
C PRO A 36 -47.47 -59.54 -41.72
N GLY A 37 -46.25 -59.77 -42.11
CA GLY A 37 -45.93 -60.73 -43.17
C GLY A 37 -44.86 -61.69 -42.72
N THR A 38 -45.33 -62.87 -42.37
CA THR A 38 -44.57 -64.11 -42.25
C THR A 38 -43.97 -64.48 -43.56
N VAL A 39 -42.69 -64.95 -43.62
CA VAL A 39 -42.21 -66.08 -44.41
C VAL A 39 -40.72 -66.31 -44.26
N GLN A 40 -40.35 -67.46 -43.73
CA GLN A 40 -39.24 -68.35 -44.04
C GLN A 40 -37.80 -67.95 -43.78
N GLN A 41 -37.22 -68.65 -42.84
CA GLN A 41 -35.81 -69.02 -42.79
C GLN A 41 -35.38 -69.80 -44.02
N PRO A 42 -34.15 -69.74 -44.40
CA PRO A 42 -33.28 -70.86 -44.43
C PRO A 42 -31.97 -70.70 -43.67
N ALA A 43 -31.51 -71.85 -43.28
CA ALA A 43 -30.43 -72.18 -42.36
C ALA A 43 -29.00 -71.67 -42.78
N GLU A 44 -28.24 -71.49 -41.74
CA GLU A 44 -26.81 -71.84 -41.56
C GLU A 44 -25.85 -71.64 -42.71
N GLN A 45 -24.97 -70.66 -42.45
CA GLN A 45 -23.51 -70.93 -42.52
C GLN A 45 -22.76 -69.85 -41.70
N SER A 46 -22.21 -70.23 -40.55
CA SER A 46 -21.13 -69.52 -39.86
C SER A 46 -19.87 -69.59 -40.72
N PRO A 47 -19.20 -68.45 -40.87
CA PRO A 47 -17.74 -68.45 -40.93
C PRO A 47 -17.22 -67.81 -39.67
N ALA A 48 -16.49 -68.61 -38.92
CA ALA A 48 -15.69 -68.18 -37.79
C ALA A 48 -14.61 -67.13 -38.22
N GLY A 49 -14.49 -66.08 -37.43
CA GLY A 49 -13.21 -65.42 -37.23
C GLY A 49 -12.83 -64.22 -38.06
N GLN A 50 -13.68 -63.20 -38.13
CA GLN A 50 -13.19 -61.81 -38.32
C GLN A 50 -13.87 -60.90 -37.33
N PRO A 51 -13.11 -60.14 -36.52
CA PRO A 51 -13.73 -59.12 -35.68
C PRO A 51 -14.45 -58.15 -36.60
N SER A 52 -15.77 -58.12 -36.53
CA SER A 52 -16.67 -57.33 -37.37
C SER A 52 -16.12 -55.90 -37.43
N GLN A 53 -15.97 -55.35 -38.66
CA GLN A 53 -15.53 -53.95 -38.92
C GLN A 53 -16.33 -52.93 -38.07
N THR A 54 -17.54 -53.28 -37.68
CA THR A 54 -18.39 -52.53 -36.77
C THR A 54 -17.81 -52.48 -35.32
N ALA A 55 -17.19 -53.55 -34.82
CA ALA A 55 -16.57 -53.59 -33.47
C ALA A 55 -15.28 -52.73 -33.42
N GLN A 56 -14.52 -52.74 -34.52
CA GLN A 56 -13.33 -51.87 -34.64
C GLN A 56 -13.70 -50.41 -34.78
N ALA A 57 -14.76 -50.09 -35.54
CA ALA A 57 -15.23 -48.71 -35.66
C ALA A 57 -15.81 -48.16 -34.34
N SER A 58 -16.50 -48.99 -33.52
CA SER A 58 -17.01 -48.60 -32.21
C SER A 58 -15.88 -48.35 -31.22
N ALA A 59 -14.84 -49.18 -31.19
CA ALA A 59 -13.69 -49.02 -30.34
C ALA A 59 -12.90 -47.72 -30.69
N ALA A 60 -12.69 -47.43 -31.96
CA ALA A 60 -12.08 -46.20 -32.41
C ALA A 60 -12.92 -44.95 -32.06
N ALA A 61 -14.23 -45.04 -32.12
CA ALA A 61 -15.13 -43.94 -31.70
C ALA A 61 -15.10 -43.70 -30.19
N GLU A 62 -15.02 -44.77 -29.39
CA GLU A 62 -14.88 -44.66 -27.93
C GLU A 62 -13.56 -44.06 -27.54
N GLU A 63 -12.48 -44.41 -28.21
CA GLU A 63 -11.15 -43.82 -27.98
C GLU A 63 -11.14 -42.33 -28.35
N GLN A 64 -11.74 -41.94 -29.45
CA GLN A 64 -11.88 -40.51 -29.82
C GLN A 64 -12.74 -39.76 -28.82
N LEU A 65 -13.82 -40.35 -28.31
CA LEU A 65 -14.65 -39.76 -27.25
C LEU A 65 -13.87 -39.60 -25.95
N ALA A 66 -13.02 -40.53 -25.59
CA ALA A 66 -12.16 -40.46 -24.41
C ALA A 66 -11.13 -39.33 -24.56
N GLN A 67 -10.49 -39.22 -25.73
CA GLN A 67 -9.54 -38.13 -26.03
C GLN A 67 -10.21 -36.77 -25.98
N LEU A 68 -11.35 -36.60 -26.63
CA LEU A 68 -12.10 -35.33 -26.60
C LEU A 68 -12.57 -34.95 -25.19
N ARG A 69 -12.94 -35.93 -24.36
CA ARG A 69 -13.26 -35.65 -22.96
C ARG A 69 -12.06 -35.20 -22.18
N GLN A 70 -10.92 -35.82 -22.37
CA GLN A 70 -9.67 -35.40 -21.73
C GLN A 70 -9.26 -34.00 -22.17
N GLU A 71 -9.29 -33.70 -23.47
CA GLU A 71 -9.00 -32.36 -23.98
C GLU A 71 -9.98 -31.30 -23.39
N LEU A 72 -11.25 -31.64 -23.28
CA LEU A 72 -12.26 -30.76 -22.71
C LEU A 72 -11.97 -30.46 -21.22
N GLU A 73 -11.59 -31.47 -20.44
CA GLU A 73 -11.22 -31.26 -19.04
C GLU A 73 -9.94 -30.41 -18.93
N GLU A 74 -8.91 -30.68 -19.74
CA GLU A 74 -7.72 -29.85 -19.76
C GLU A 74 -8.02 -28.39 -20.15
N MET A 75 -8.91 -28.18 -21.12
CA MET A 75 -9.31 -26.83 -21.52
C MET A 75 -10.13 -26.13 -20.44
N LYS A 76 -11.02 -26.87 -19.74
CA LYS A 76 -11.74 -26.33 -18.57
C LYS A 76 -10.78 -25.92 -17.46
N ASP A 77 -9.82 -26.79 -17.11
CA ASP A 77 -8.84 -26.48 -16.09
C ASP A 77 -7.98 -25.24 -16.46
N ARG A 78 -7.57 -25.14 -17.73
CA ARG A 78 -6.87 -23.96 -18.22
C ARG A 78 -7.73 -22.71 -18.12
N ALA A 79 -9.01 -22.80 -18.53
CA ALA A 79 -9.95 -21.69 -18.45
C ALA A 79 -10.22 -21.25 -17.00
N LEU A 80 -10.41 -22.20 -16.08
CA LEU A 80 -10.59 -21.90 -14.65
C LEU A 80 -9.36 -21.23 -14.06
N ARG A 81 -8.18 -21.76 -14.39
CA ARG A 81 -6.90 -21.16 -13.91
C ARG A 81 -6.72 -19.76 -14.45
N ALA A 82 -6.93 -19.55 -15.76
CA ALA A 82 -6.85 -18.23 -16.37
C ALA A 82 -7.87 -17.25 -15.79
N ALA A 83 -9.09 -17.69 -15.49
CA ALA A 83 -10.11 -16.87 -14.85
C ALA A 83 -9.70 -16.48 -13.42
N ALA A 84 -9.13 -17.39 -12.65
CA ALA A 84 -8.61 -17.11 -11.30
C ALA A 84 -7.42 -16.14 -11.34
N GLU A 85 -6.50 -16.31 -12.28
CA GLU A 85 -5.38 -15.40 -12.49
C GLU A 85 -5.84 -14.00 -12.88
N LEU A 86 -6.84 -13.89 -13.78
CA LEU A 86 -7.43 -12.61 -14.16
C LEU A 86 -8.11 -11.91 -12.99
N ASP A 87 -8.85 -12.64 -12.16
CA ASP A 87 -9.49 -12.06 -10.96
C ASP A 87 -8.43 -11.55 -9.95
N ASN A 88 -7.38 -12.33 -9.71
CA ASN A 88 -6.27 -11.93 -8.88
C ASN A 88 -5.54 -10.69 -9.43
N TYR A 89 -5.32 -10.66 -10.75
CA TYR A 89 -4.72 -9.50 -11.42
C TYR A 89 -5.60 -8.24 -11.27
N ARG A 90 -6.91 -8.38 -11.49
CA ARG A 90 -7.84 -7.25 -11.32
C ARG A 90 -7.84 -6.70 -9.90
N LYS A 91 -7.88 -7.57 -8.90
CA LYS A 91 -7.82 -7.18 -7.48
C LYS A 91 -6.52 -6.47 -7.15
N ARG A 92 -5.39 -6.97 -7.66
CA ARG A 92 -4.08 -6.34 -7.46
C ARG A 92 -4.01 -4.98 -8.15
N ALA A 93 -4.37 -4.90 -9.42
CA ALA A 93 -4.36 -3.65 -10.18
C ALA A 93 -5.25 -2.57 -9.54
N GLN A 94 -6.41 -2.97 -9.01
CA GLN A 94 -7.29 -2.04 -8.31
C GLN A 94 -6.67 -1.49 -7.03
N ARG A 95 -5.97 -2.33 -6.24
CA ARG A 95 -5.24 -1.87 -5.05
C ARG A 95 -4.09 -0.94 -5.42
N GLU A 96 -3.30 -1.30 -6.43
CA GLU A 96 -2.20 -0.47 -6.92
C GLU A 96 -2.69 0.89 -7.41
N LEU A 97 -3.83 0.95 -8.11
CA LEU A 97 -4.44 2.20 -8.53
C LEU A 97 -4.90 3.04 -7.34
N GLN A 98 -5.58 2.42 -6.37
CA GLN A 98 -6.01 3.11 -5.15
C GLN A 98 -4.82 3.68 -4.37
N ASP A 99 -3.74 2.89 -4.23
CA ASP A 99 -2.51 3.34 -3.59
C ASP A 99 -1.84 4.47 -4.38
N ALA A 100 -1.76 4.35 -5.70
CA ALA A 100 -1.20 5.40 -6.55
C ALA A 100 -1.95 6.72 -6.42
N LEU A 101 -3.29 6.70 -6.38
CA LEU A 101 -4.10 7.89 -6.16
C LEU A 101 -3.95 8.44 -4.74
N ARG A 102 -3.91 7.57 -3.72
CA ARG A 102 -3.78 7.96 -2.32
C ARG A 102 -2.46 8.66 -2.02
N TYR A 103 -1.37 8.23 -2.67
CA TYR A 103 -0.04 8.78 -2.46
C TYR A 103 0.48 9.64 -3.62
N ALA A 104 -0.39 10.02 -4.56
CA ALA A 104 -0.03 10.85 -5.72
C ALA A 104 0.66 12.17 -5.34
N ASN A 105 0.26 12.76 -4.21
CA ASN A 105 0.78 14.04 -3.73
C ASN A 105 2.11 13.91 -2.95
N MET A 106 2.62 12.70 -2.72
CA MET A 106 3.82 12.50 -1.92
C MET A 106 5.07 13.24 -2.44
N PRO A 107 5.38 13.24 -3.76
CA PRO A 107 6.51 14.01 -4.29
C PRO A 107 6.35 15.51 -4.06
N LEU A 108 5.17 16.05 -4.35
CA LEU A 108 4.87 17.47 -4.12
C LEU A 108 5.04 17.86 -2.65
N LEU A 109 4.54 17.05 -1.73
CA LEU A 109 4.68 17.29 -0.30
C LEU A 109 6.15 17.28 0.12
N ARG A 110 6.94 16.34 -0.41
CA ARG A 110 8.38 16.26 -0.12
C ARG A 110 9.12 17.53 -0.54
N ASP A 111 8.75 18.12 -1.67
CA ASP A 111 9.34 19.38 -2.17
C ASP A 111 8.82 20.62 -1.42
N LEU A 112 7.60 20.55 -0.86
CA LEU A 112 6.98 21.64 -0.11
C LEU A 112 7.50 21.75 1.33
N LEU A 113 7.83 20.62 1.98
CA LEU A 113 8.28 20.61 3.37
C LEU A 113 9.51 21.50 3.65
N PRO A 114 10.55 21.56 2.78
CA PRO A 114 11.66 22.50 2.96
C PRO A 114 11.23 23.98 2.93
N VAL A 115 10.16 24.31 2.19
CA VAL A 115 9.62 25.69 2.19
C VAL A 115 9.00 26.00 3.55
N LEU A 116 8.24 25.07 4.12
CA LEU A 116 7.67 25.21 5.47
C LEU A 116 8.78 25.35 6.53
N ASP A 117 9.87 24.59 6.43
CA ASP A 117 11.03 24.70 7.33
C ASP A 117 11.68 26.10 7.22
N ASN A 118 11.77 26.67 5.99
CA ASN A 118 12.30 28.01 5.79
C ASN A 118 11.39 29.07 6.41
N VAL A 119 10.07 28.90 6.33
CA VAL A 119 9.11 29.79 7.02
C VAL A 119 9.30 29.73 8.53
N GLY A 120 9.47 28.54 9.10
CA GLY A 120 9.76 28.35 10.52
C GLY A 120 11.07 29.08 10.92
N ARG A 121 12.13 28.87 10.14
CA ARG A 121 13.43 29.54 10.38
C ARG A 121 13.36 31.07 10.25
N ALA A 122 12.54 31.56 9.31
CA ALA A 122 12.30 33.01 9.17
C ALA A 122 11.56 33.56 10.39
N LEU A 123 10.59 32.79 10.94
CA LEU A 123 9.88 33.13 12.16
C LEU A 123 10.83 33.23 13.36
N ASP A 124 11.67 32.19 13.59
CA ASP A 124 12.67 32.17 14.67
C ASP A 124 13.64 33.34 14.57
N SER A 125 13.97 33.77 13.35
CA SER A 125 14.84 34.91 13.13
C SER A 125 14.12 36.23 13.38
N ALA A 126 12.86 36.35 12.96
CA ALA A 126 12.05 37.55 13.15
C ALA A 126 11.74 37.82 14.63
N GLU A 127 11.54 36.76 15.44
CA GLU A 127 11.31 36.90 16.89
C GLU A 127 12.50 37.52 17.65
N LYS A 128 13.71 37.43 17.10
CA LYS A 128 14.93 38.03 17.69
C LYS A 128 15.09 39.52 17.34
N ILE A 129 14.26 40.05 16.43
CA ILE A 129 14.34 41.45 16.01
C ILE A 129 13.47 42.33 16.91
N PRO A 130 14.01 43.38 17.55
CA PRO A 130 13.18 44.28 18.35
C PRO A 130 12.09 44.95 17.49
N ASN A 131 10.89 45.08 18.01
CA ASN A 131 9.73 45.69 17.37
C ASN A 131 9.20 44.98 16.08
N ALA A 132 9.56 43.72 15.84
CA ALA A 132 9.09 42.96 14.69
C ALA A 132 7.71 42.30 14.91
N GLY A 133 6.99 42.60 15.99
CA GLY A 133 5.73 41.95 16.37
C GLY A 133 4.71 41.75 15.21
N PRO A 134 4.33 42.84 14.47
CA PRO A 134 3.39 42.68 13.35
C PRO A 134 3.91 41.78 12.22
N LEU A 135 5.22 41.79 11.96
CA LEU A 135 5.83 40.87 10.98
C LEU A 135 5.81 39.41 11.45
N VAL A 136 6.12 39.19 12.72
CA VAL A 136 6.07 37.84 13.36
C VAL A 136 4.65 37.28 13.28
N GLU A 137 3.62 38.08 13.60
CA GLU A 137 2.23 37.67 13.47
C GLU A 137 1.85 37.30 12.03
N GLY A 138 2.26 38.12 11.06
CA GLY A 138 2.04 37.84 9.65
C GLY A 138 2.66 36.52 9.19
N ILE A 139 3.91 36.24 9.56
CA ILE A 139 4.60 34.98 9.23
C ILE A 139 3.93 33.79 9.95
N LYS A 140 3.49 33.93 11.21
CA LYS A 140 2.76 32.89 11.93
C LYS A 140 1.46 32.52 11.21
N LEU A 141 0.70 33.48 10.74
CA LEU A 141 -0.51 33.23 9.97
C LEU A 141 -0.23 32.42 8.68
N VAL A 142 0.83 32.77 7.96
CA VAL A 142 1.25 32.02 6.76
C VAL A 142 1.62 30.58 7.11
N ALA A 143 2.41 30.38 8.17
CA ALA A 143 2.78 29.04 8.65
C ALA A 143 1.54 28.21 9.01
N GLN A 144 0.61 28.77 9.77
CA GLN A 144 -0.65 28.11 10.14
C GLN A 144 -1.53 27.76 8.94
N GLN A 145 -1.60 28.64 7.94
CA GLN A 145 -2.33 28.36 6.71
C GLN A 145 -1.70 27.19 5.95
N LEU A 146 -0.38 27.14 5.86
CA LEU A 146 0.34 26.04 5.23
C LEU A 146 0.10 24.70 5.97
N GLU A 147 0.24 24.70 7.27
CA GLU A 147 -0.07 23.53 8.11
C GLU A 147 -1.53 23.10 7.95
N GLY A 148 -2.47 24.04 7.89
CA GLY A 148 -3.88 23.75 7.63
C GLY A 148 -4.14 23.13 6.26
N VAL A 149 -3.38 23.53 5.23
CA VAL A 149 -3.45 22.91 3.89
C VAL A 149 -2.89 21.48 3.96
N LEU A 150 -1.75 21.27 4.60
CA LEU A 150 -1.15 19.94 4.78
C LEU A 150 -2.12 18.98 5.49
N ALA A 151 -2.74 19.44 6.58
CA ALA A 151 -3.73 18.65 7.33
C ALA A 151 -4.95 18.25 6.48
N LYS A 152 -5.47 19.16 5.63
CA LYS A 152 -6.56 18.86 4.68
C LYS A 152 -6.20 17.75 3.70
N HIS A 153 -4.93 17.62 3.36
CA HIS A 153 -4.42 16.56 2.49
C HIS A 153 -3.88 15.34 3.25
N HIS A 154 -4.27 15.18 4.52
CA HIS A 154 -3.84 14.08 5.39
C HIS A 154 -2.33 13.98 5.59
N CYS A 155 -1.64 15.11 5.46
CA CYS A 155 -0.22 15.24 5.78
C CYS A 155 -0.10 15.81 7.20
N GLU A 156 0.31 14.97 8.15
CA GLU A 156 0.38 15.30 9.56
C GLU A 156 1.82 15.34 10.06
N PRO A 157 2.17 16.25 10.98
CA PRO A 157 3.47 16.23 11.62
C PRO A 157 3.65 14.97 12.48
N ILE A 158 4.88 14.48 12.56
CA ILE A 158 5.26 13.39 13.45
C ILE A 158 5.68 14.03 14.78
N ASP A 159 4.93 13.73 15.83
CA ASP A 159 5.24 14.20 17.17
C ASP A 159 6.30 13.28 17.80
N ALA A 160 7.54 13.74 17.77
CA ALA A 160 8.70 12.96 18.18
C ALA A 160 9.26 13.39 19.55
N LEU A 161 8.95 14.60 20.03
CA LEU A 161 9.56 15.15 21.24
C LEU A 161 9.21 14.30 22.49
N HIS A 162 10.23 13.92 23.28
CA HIS A 162 10.09 13.08 24.46
C HIS A 162 9.48 11.68 24.24
N SER A 163 9.31 11.27 22.96
CA SER A 163 8.87 9.93 22.62
C SER A 163 10.06 8.95 22.53
N PRO A 164 9.82 7.63 22.64
CA PRO A 164 10.83 6.63 22.31
C PRO A 164 11.26 6.76 20.85
N PHE A 165 12.53 6.58 20.58
CA PHE A 165 13.05 6.58 19.22
C PHE A 165 12.51 5.40 18.41
N ASP A 166 11.87 5.67 17.28
CA ASP A 166 11.39 4.68 16.31
C ASP A 166 12.11 4.90 14.97
N PRO A 167 12.93 3.93 14.49
CA PRO A 167 13.63 4.05 13.22
C PRO A 167 12.72 4.23 11.99
N ASN A 168 11.45 3.85 12.06
CA ASN A 168 10.49 4.02 10.97
C ASN A 168 10.00 5.46 10.84
N LEU A 169 10.01 6.24 11.92
CA LEU A 169 9.47 7.60 12.00
C LEU A 169 10.56 8.65 12.20
N HIS A 170 11.68 8.28 12.81
CA HIS A 170 12.72 9.18 13.28
C HIS A 170 14.08 8.86 12.66
N GLU A 171 14.86 9.89 12.42
CA GLU A 171 16.25 9.82 12.00
C GLU A 171 17.12 10.47 13.07
N ALA A 172 17.93 9.68 13.78
CA ALA A 172 18.83 10.19 14.79
C ALA A 172 20.06 10.84 14.15
N VAL A 173 20.18 12.16 14.26
CA VAL A 173 21.32 12.92 13.75
C VAL A 173 22.44 13.09 14.76
N MET A 174 22.11 13.02 16.08
CA MET A 174 23.05 13.13 17.16
C MET A 174 22.57 12.33 18.37
N GLN A 175 23.55 11.84 19.16
CA GLN A 175 23.30 11.29 20.48
C GLN A 175 23.91 12.22 21.53
N GLN A 176 23.16 12.51 22.59
CA GLN A 176 23.60 13.37 23.68
C GLN A 176 23.41 12.63 25.00
N PRO A 177 24.44 12.59 25.89
CA PRO A 177 24.28 12.05 27.21
C PRO A 177 23.22 12.85 28.01
N SER A 178 22.28 12.15 28.62
CA SER A 178 21.24 12.76 29.46
C SER A 178 21.05 11.94 30.72
N ALA A 179 21.00 12.65 31.86
CA ALA A 179 20.65 12.05 33.14
C ALA A 179 19.13 12.09 33.39
N ASP A 180 18.41 13.01 32.74
CA ASP A 180 16.99 13.27 32.97
C ASP A 180 16.05 12.36 32.14
N HIS A 181 16.57 11.76 31.08
CA HIS A 181 15.78 10.93 30.16
C HIS A 181 16.41 9.54 29.97
N PRO A 182 15.59 8.49 29.88
CA PRO A 182 16.09 7.16 29.59
C PRO A 182 16.79 7.09 28.22
N PRO A 183 17.78 6.21 28.05
CA PRO A 183 18.44 6.00 26.77
C PRO A 183 17.42 5.71 25.65
N ASN A 184 17.72 6.15 24.42
CA ASN A 184 16.84 6.06 23.25
C ASN A 184 15.55 6.89 23.35
N THR A 185 15.50 7.91 24.16
CA THR A 185 14.42 8.91 24.18
C THR A 185 14.82 10.12 23.33
N VAL A 186 13.87 10.67 22.59
CA VAL A 186 14.09 11.89 21.78
C VAL A 186 14.17 13.10 22.71
N LEU A 187 15.34 13.76 22.76
CA LEU A 187 15.58 14.96 23.57
C LEU A 187 15.14 16.24 22.83
N ALA A 188 15.38 16.31 21.54
CA ALA A 188 15.05 17.46 20.74
C ALA A 188 14.75 17.06 19.29
N VAL A 189 13.90 17.83 18.63
CA VAL A 189 13.59 17.71 17.22
C VAL A 189 14.30 18.82 16.47
N VAL A 190 15.27 18.44 15.65
CA VAL A 190 16.05 19.38 14.80
C VAL A 190 15.22 19.76 13.59
N GLN A 191 14.52 18.79 12.99
CA GLN A 191 13.64 19.01 11.84
C GLN A 191 12.38 18.15 11.99
N ARG A 192 11.21 18.78 11.89
CA ARG A 192 9.92 18.07 12.02
C ARG A 192 9.73 17.10 10.85
N GLY A 193 9.38 15.86 11.17
CA GLY A 193 8.93 14.86 10.23
C GLY A 193 7.46 15.01 9.89
N TYR A 194 7.07 14.43 8.75
CA TYR A 194 5.68 14.43 8.29
C TYR A 194 5.32 13.08 7.70
N ARG A 195 4.08 12.65 7.91
CA ARG A 195 3.49 11.44 7.31
C ARG A 195 2.28 11.81 6.46
N LEU A 196 2.13 11.11 5.35
CA LEU A 196 0.94 11.17 4.49
C LEU A 196 0.15 9.88 4.70
N HIS A 197 -0.99 9.97 5.35
CA HIS A 197 -1.75 8.80 5.83
C HIS A 197 -0.88 7.90 6.73
N ASP A 198 -0.49 6.73 6.22
CA ASP A 198 0.31 5.72 6.89
C ASP A 198 1.78 5.68 6.42
N ARG A 199 2.14 6.45 5.37
CA ARG A 199 3.52 6.50 4.85
C ARG A 199 4.26 7.75 5.29
N VAL A 200 5.50 7.57 5.72
CA VAL A 200 6.39 8.68 6.06
C VAL A 200 6.84 9.39 4.78
N VAL A 201 6.57 10.70 4.69
CA VAL A 201 7.06 11.57 3.63
C VAL A 201 8.50 11.96 3.90
N ARG A 202 8.78 12.34 5.18
CA ARG A 202 10.08 12.70 5.70
C ARG A 202 10.16 12.32 7.19
N PRO A 203 11.19 11.58 7.64
CA PRO A 203 11.37 11.28 9.06
C PRO A 203 11.67 12.55 9.85
N SER A 204 11.35 12.54 11.15
CA SER A 204 11.79 13.60 12.07
C SER A 204 13.28 13.44 12.36
N GLN A 205 14.08 14.48 12.11
CA GLN A 205 15.47 14.50 12.53
C GLN A 205 15.54 14.86 14.00
N VAL A 206 16.12 13.96 14.79
CA VAL A 206 16.06 14.04 16.26
C VAL A 206 17.42 13.86 16.91
N ILE A 207 17.57 14.43 18.10
CA ILE A 207 18.66 14.17 19.04
C ILE A 207 18.14 13.16 20.05
N VAL A 208 18.88 12.06 20.25
CA VAL A 208 18.48 10.95 21.13
C VAL A 208 19.33 10.94 22.40
N ALA A 209 18.73 10.58 23.53
CA ALA A 209 19.44 10.36 24.78
C ALA A 209 20.36 9.13 24.65
N SER A 210 21.62 9.29 25.03
CA SER A 210 22.52 8.18 25.35
C SER A 210 22.65 8.02 26.85
N ALA A 211 23.12 6.86 27.31
CA ALA A 211 23.47 6.65 28.71
C ALA A 211 24.50 7.71 29.11
N PRO A 212 24.42 8.27 30.35
CA PRO A 212 25.44 9.17 30.84
C PRO A 212 26.78 8.48 30.81
N SER A 213 27.77 9.05 30.12
CA SER A 213 29.15 8.57 30.16
C SER A 213 29.70 8.77 31.57
N GLN A 214 30.11 7.68 32.18
CA GLN A 214 30.68 7.71 33.54
C GLN A 214 32.06 8.44 33.61
N ASP A 215 32.56 8.92 32.47
CA ASP A 215 33.89 9.53 32.40
C ASP A 215 33.99 11.01 32.80
N SER A 216 32.88 11.69 33.13
CA SER A 216 32.93 13.11 33.52
C SER A 216 33.06 13.34 35.02
N SER A 217 32.96 12.29 35.87
CA SER A 217 33.13 12.46 37.34
C SER A 217 34.57 12.22 37.84
N ALA A 218 35.45 11.65 37.00
CA ALA A 218 36.83 11.38 37.39
C ALA A 218 37.81 12.56 37.14
N ALA A 219 37.45 13.52 36.29
CA ALA A 219 38.33 14.63 35.94
C ALA A 219 38.30 15.82 36.92
N ASP A 220 37.33 15.87 37.83
CA ASP A 220 37.19 17.01 38.78
C ASP A 220 37.70 16.65 40.21
N GLN A 221 38.01 15.37 40.48
CA GLN A 221 38.53 14.94 41.78
C GLN A 221 40.07 15.00 41.85
N ASP A 222 40.78 15.03 40.71
CA ASP A 222 42.25 15.04 40.71
C ASP A 222 42.85 16.46 40.77
N ARG A 223 42.00 17.51 40.76
CA ARG A 223 42.44 18.91 40.90
C ARG A 223 42.36 19.49 42.30
N ALA A 224 41.82 18.72 43.27
CA ALA A 224 41.61 19.24 44.62
C ALA A 224 42.74 18.84 45.62
N ASP A 225 43.69 17.96 45.24
CA ASP A 225 44.68 17.43 46.21
C ASP A 225 46.13 17.85 45.99
N ASP A 226 46.41 18.83 45.08
CA ASP A 226 47.78 19.32 44.86
C ASP A 226 48.05 20.73 45.40
N GLY A 227 47.39 21.11 46.48
CA GLY A 227 47.43 22.47 47.08
C GLY A 227 47.99 22.56 48.50
N ASN A 228 48.55 21.52 49.09
CA ASN A 228 49.10 21.66 50.48
C ASN A 228 50.41 20.90 50.70
N LYS A 229 51.54 21.46 50.23
CA LYS A 229 52.86 21.08 50.68
C LYS A 229 53.48 22.22 51.44
N PRO A 230 53.69 22.09 52.78
CA PRO A 230 54.30 23.14 53.55
C PRO A 230 55.79 23.29 53.17
N ALA A 231 56.20 24.55 52.94
CA ALA A 231 57.57 24.93 52.72
C ALA A 231 58.37 24.62 53.98
N ALA A 232 59.39 23.77 53.90
CA ALA A 232 60.40 23.62 54.93
C ALA A 232 61.52 24.69 54.78
N ASP A 233 61.67 25.48 55.74
CA ASP A 233 62.74 26.46 55.94
C ASP A 233 64.11 25.78 55.99
N PRO A 234 65.14 26.35 55.35
CA PRO A 234 66.53 26.03 55.71
C PRO A 234 67.17 27.20 56.46
N THR A 235 67.26 27.10 57.78
CA THR A 235 68.10 27.99 58.54
C THR A 235 69.26 27.19 59.08
N SER A 236 70.45 27.79 58.92
CA SER A 236 71.64 27.74 59.74
C SER A 236 72.68 26.66 59.48
N GLY A 237 73.88 27.17 59.18
CA GLY A 237 75.16 26.61 59.46
C GLY A 237 76.24 27.11 58.55
#